data_37fa4afc6e48601233888a860d9ccb62
#
_entry.id   37fa4afc6e48601233888a860d9ccb62
#
_cell.length_a   1.000
_cell.length_b   1.000
_cell.length_c   1.000
_cell.angle_alpha   90.00
_cell.angle_beta   90.00
_cell.angle_gamma   90.00
#
_symmetry.space_group_name_H-M   'P 1'
#
loop_
_entity.id
_entity.type
_entity.pdbx_description
1 polymer ?
#
loop_
_entity_poly.entity_id
_entity_poly.type
_entity_poly.pdbx_seq_one_letter_code
_entity_poly.pdbx_strand_id
1 'polypeptide(L)'
;MTEYERWLSVELDDPDLKEELLSVKDQPEEINDRFYRDLAFGTGGLRGVIGAGTNRMNVYTVRKATQGLANYLNKHNTEGKPLSVAIAHDSRNKGVLFSRESAAVLAANGIKAYLYPQLMPTPALSFAVRHLHCDAGICVTASHNPAKYNGYKAYGNDGCQVTEGMADGIMAEIEALDIFADVKKIPFEEALASGKAEYIGEETVNAFIDAVYGVSILGKPADNLKLVYTPLNGSGKMCVLRILDRIGVKDITVVPEQSEPDGNFPTCPYPNPEIREALQKGLDLCKTVKPDLLLATDPDCDRVGIAVNQHGEYVLMTGNEVGILLLNFIAQCKTELGTMPKDPVAVTTIVSTDMVNGIAKDYGIEIRRTLTGFKYIGDQIALLESEGHPERYLLGFEESYGYLSGGLVTLINFFIR
;
A
#
# COMPACT_ATOMS: atom_id res chain seq x y z
N MET A 1 21.18 8.76 32.38
CA MET A 1 21.25 9.21 30.97
C MET A 1 19.87 9.06 30.40
N THR A 2 19.25 10.13 29.90
CA THR A 2 17.96 10.09 29.19
C THR A 2 18.16 9.49 27.80
N GLU A 3 17.08 9.03 27.13
CA GLU A 3 17.17 8.54 25.74
C GLU A 3 17.68 9.63 24.79
N TYR A 4 17.30 10.88 24.99
CA TYR A 4 17.82 12.01 24.24
C TYR A 4 19.35 12.15 24.36
N GLU A 5 19.88 12.10 25.60
CA GLU A 5 21.34 12.14 25.84
C GLU A 5 22.07 10.94 25.26
N ARG A 6 21.42 9.77 25.29
CA ARG A 6 21.93 8.54 24.68
C ARG A 6 22.08 8.70 23.17
N TRP A 7 21.06 9.21 22.49
CA TRP A 7 21.08 9.44 21.05
C TRP A 7 22.14 10.47 20.64
N LEU A 8 22.37 11.50 21.45
CA LEU A 8 23.44 12.47 21.20
C LEU A 8 24.85 11.88 21.41
N SER A 9 25.00 10.86 22.26
CA SER A 9 26.30 10.22 22.57
C SER A 9 26.75 9.21 21.53
N VAL A 10 25.85 8.72 20.69
CA VAL A 10 26.13 7.75 19.61
C VAL A 10 26.51 8.48 18.33
N GLU A 11 27.43 7.92 17.56
CA GLU A 11 27.68 8.34 16.20
C GLU A 11 26.54 7.83 15.31
N LEU A 12 25.70 8.75 14.84
CA LEU A 12 24.52 8.42 14.04
C LEU A 12 24.88 8.30 12.56
N ASP A 13 24.42 7.22 11.92
CA ASP A 13 24.66 6.94 10.48
C ASP A 13 24.00 7.95 9.53
N ASP A 14 22.85 8.53 9.94
CA ASP A 14 22.17 9.59 9.22
C ASP A 14 22.49 10.92 9.89
N PRO A 15 23.34 11.78 9.26
CA PRO A 15 23.81 13.02 9.86
C PRO A 15 22.68 14.02 10.14
N ASP A 16 21.61 13.98 9.35
CA ASP A 16 20.45 14.87 9.52
C ASP A 16 19.84 14.69 10.93
N LEU A 17 19.86 13.46 11.47
CA LEU A 17 19.29 13.16 12.79
C LEU A 17 20.03 13.85 13.93
N LYS A 18 21.38 13.94 13.84
CA LYS A 18 22.19 14.61 14.86
C LYS A 18 21.98 16.11 14.84
N GLU A 19 21.93 16.69 13.66
CA GLU A 19 21.65 18.11 13.48
C GLU A 19 20.26 18.47 14.02
N GLU A 20 19.26 17.64 13.74
CA GLU A 20 17.90 17.78 14.24
C GLU A 20 17.83 17.72 15.75
N LEU A 21 18.52 16.73 16.40
CA LEU A 21 18.58 16.63 17.86
C LEU A 21 19.21 17.87 18.52
N LEU A 22 20.28 18.40 17.91
CA LEU A 22 20.93 19.61 18.42
C LEU A 22 20.02 20.84 18.28
N SER A 23 19.18 20.89 17.24
CA SER A 23 18.25 22.00 17.01
C SER A 23 17.14 22.11 18.06
N VAL A 24 16.79 20.99 18.70
CA VAL A 24 15.72 20.92 19.71
C VAL A 24 16.22 20.88 21.16
N LYS A 25 17.54 21.04 21.39
CA LYS A 25 18.18 20.88 22.71
C LYS A 25 17.55 21.73 23.83
N ASP A 26 17.05 22.91 23.48
CA ASP A 26 16.44 23.86 24.41
C ASP A 26 14.89 23.82 24.37
N GLN A 27 14.30 22.76 23.77
CA GLN A 27 12.86 22.58 23.57
C GLN A 27 12.38 21.28 24.28
N PRO A 28 12.13 21.33 25.60
CA PRO A 28 11.83 20.13 26.39
C PRO A 28 10.55 19.40 25.93
N GLU A 29 9.56 20.11 25.42
CA GLU A 29 8.33 19.52 24.88
C GLU A 29 8.60 18.71 23.60
N GLU A 30 9.42 19.25 22.69
CA GLU A 30 9.87 18.55 21.48
C GLU A 30 10.72 17.32 21.81
N ILE A 31 11.63 17.44 22.78
CA ILE A 31 12.42 16.30 23.25
C ILE A 31 11.51 15.23 23.85
N ASN A 32 10.57 15.61 24.70
CA ASN A 32 9.62 14.68 25.26
C ASN A 32 8.78 13.98 24.19
N ASP A 33 8.22 14.71 23.21
CA ASP A 33 7.42 14.12 22.14
C ASP A 33 8.20 13.10 21.29
N ARG A 34 9.49 13.30 21.12
CA ARG A 34 10.39 12.40 20.38
C ARG A 34 10.80 11.14 21.13
N PHE A 35 10.79 11.17 22.49
CA PHE A 35 11.40 10.13 23.30
C PHE A 35 10.52 9.57 24.43
N TYR A 36 9.25 10.01 24.58
CA TYR A 36 8.40 9.54 25.67
C TYR A 36 7.98 8.07 25.54
N ARG A 37 8.13 7.51 24.34
CA ARG A 37 7.88 6.09 24.03
C ARG A 37 8.60 5.68 22.75
N ASP A 38 8.64 4.39 22.50
CA ASP A 38 8.98 3.85 21.18
C ASP A 38 7.81 4.00 20.22
N LEU A 39 8.11 4.14 18.93
CA LEU A 39 7.09 4.14 17.87
C LEU A 39 6.43 2.75 17.82
N ALA A 40 5.13 2.71 18.09
CA ALA A 40 4.41 1.46 18.18
C ALA A 40 4.27 0.80 16.80
N PHE A 41 4.53 -0.51 16.72
CA PHE A 41 4.32 -1.32 15.51
C PHE A 41 2.82 -1.48 15.19
N GLY A 42 1.95 -1.27 16.16
CA GLY A 42 0.49 -1.32 15.97
C GLY A 42 0.02 -2.65 15.39
N THR A 43 -1.01 -2.59 14.58
CA THR A 43 -1.67 -3.78 14.01
C THR A 43 -1.06 -4.24 12.67
N GLY A 44 0.24 -4.06 12.48
CA GLY A 44 0.95 -4.57 11.31
C GLY A 44 1.90 -3.57 10.65
N GLY A 45 2.43 -2.59 11.41
CA GLY A 45 3.44 -1.67 10.90
C GLY A 45 3.63 -0.42 11.75
N LEU A 46 4.70 0.32 11.43
CA LEU A 46 5.00 1.62 12.02
C LEU A 46 4.36 2.74 11.20
N ARG A 47 3.96 3.81 11.86
CA ARG A 47 3.61 5.09 11.21
C ARG A 47 3.95 6.24 12.14
N GLY A 48 4.75 7.19 11.66
CA GLY A 48 5.18 8.33 12.49
C GLY A 48 5.73 9.49 11.66
N VAL A 49 5.97 10.58 12.33
CA VAL A 49 6.68 11.73 11.76
C VAL A 49 8.14 11.34 11.50
N ILE A 50 8.67 11.70 10.34
CA ILE A 50 10.09 11.50 10.00
C ILE A 50 10.94 12.39 10.91
N GLY A 51 12.00 11.86 11.51
CA GLY A 51 12.93 12.62 12.33
C GLY A 51 13.66 11.81 13.39
N ALA A 52 14.45 12.49 14.19
CA ALA A 52 15.25 11.88 15.25
C ALA A 52 14.41 11.57 16.50
N GLY A 53 14.61 10.39 17.07
CA GLY A 53 13.95 9.93 18.29
C GLY A 53 13.33 8.54 18.17
N THR A 54 13.01 7.93 19.31
CA THR A 54 12.39 6.60 19.35
C THR A 54 10.92 6.62 18.91
N ASN A 55 10.24 7.75 19.07
CA ASN A 55 8.84 7.98 18.62
C ASN A 55 8.80 8.67 17.23
N ARG A 56 9.75 8.39 16.36
CA ARG A 56 9.88 8.96 15.00
C ARG A 56 10.24 7.88 14.00
N MET A 57 9.89 8.14 12.73
CA MET A 57 10.37 7.33 11.60
C MET A 57 11.77 7.78 11.21
N ASN A 58 12.74 6.90 11.36
CA ASN A 58 14.14 7.10 10.98
C ASN A 58 14.81 5.75 10.69
N VAL A 59 16.07 5.78 10.28
CA VAL A 59 16.81 4.56 9.94
C VAL A 59 16.90 3.57 11.11
N TYR A 60 16.97 4.04 12.36
CA TYR A 60 17.09 3.20 13.54
C TYR A 60 15.79 2.49 13.89
N THR A 61 14.65 3.20 13.84
CA THR A 61 13.33 2.61 14.09
C THR A 61 12.93 1.63 13.00
N VAL A 62 13.27 1.92 11.72
CA VAL A 62 13.08 1.00 10.58
C VAL A 62 13.95 -0.25 10.72
N ARG A 63 15.23 -0.08 11.06
CA ARG A 63 16.15 -1.21 11.30
C ARG A 63 15.69 -2.09 12.45
N LYS A 64 15.26 -1.49 13.57
CA LYS A 64 14.73 -2.22 14.75
C LYS A 64 13.49 -3.04 14.36
N ALA A 65 12.55 -2.45 13.61
CA ALA A 65 11.36 -3.14 13.13
C ALA A 65 11.72 -4.29 12.18
N THR A 66 12.67 -4.06 11.28
CA THR A 66 13.12 -5.09 10.33
C THR A 66 13.89 -6.21 11.04
N GLN A 67 14.68 -5.90 12.07
CA GLN A 67 15.34 -6.92 12.90
C GLN A 67 14.31 -7.79 13.64
N GLY A 68 13.25 -7.18 14.19
CA GLY A 68 12.15 -7.92 14.82
C GLY A 68 11.43 -8.84 13.83
N LEU A 69 11.13 -8.35 12.63
CA LEU A 69 10.58 -9.19 11.55
C LEU A 69 11.53 -10.34 11.19
N ALA A 70 12.83 -10.07 11.04
CA ALA A 70 13.83 -11.09 10.72
C ALA A 70 13.94 -12.16 11.84
N ASN A 71 13.92 -11.74 13.10
CA ASN A 71 13.92 -12.65 14.25
C ASN A 71 12.68 -13.54 14.24
N TYR A 72 11.50 -12.94 14.02
CA TYR A 72 10.24 -13.68 13.92
C TYR A 72 10.28 -14.73 12.81
N LEU A 73 10.68 -14.35 11.60
CA LEU A 73 10.76 -15.27 10.46
C LEU A 73 11.75 -16.42 10.72
N ASN A 74 12.94 -16.10 11.21
CA ASN A 74 13.97 -17.13 11.53
C ASN A 74 13.50 -18.08 12.63
N LYS A 75 12.79 -17.59 13.66
CA LYS A 75 12.27 -18.39 14.77
C LYS A 75 11.18 -19.37 14.32
N HIS A 76 10.37 -18.97 13.33
CA HIS A 76 9.27 -19.78 12.80
C HIS A 76 9.68 -20.63 11.59
N ASN A 77 10.90 -20.50 11.10
CA ASN A 77 11.44 -21.32 10.01
C ASN A 77 11.90 -22.70 10.52
N THR A 78 10.95 -23.53 10.87
CA THR A 78 11.22 -24.88 11.44
C THR A 78 11.81 -25.86 10.41
N GLU A 79 11.60 -25.60 9.12
CA GLU A 79 12.09 -26.43 8.00
C GLU A 79 13.50 -26.04 7.58
N GLY A 80 14.03 -24.92 8.05
CA GLY A 80 15.36 -24.41 7.67
C GLY A 80 15.50 -24.04 6.20
N LYS A 81 14.37 -23.68 5.53
CA LYS A 81 14.38 -23.25 4.12
C LYS A 81 14.99 -21.85 3.97
N PRO A 82 15.52 -21.51 2.79
CA PRO A 82 15.91 -20.13 2.49
C PRO A 82 14.70 -19.20 2.62
N LEU A 83 14.84 -18.12 3.41
CA LEU A 83 13.80 -17.11 3.59
C LEU A 83 14.02 -15.93 2.65
N SER A 84 12.93 -15.29 2.24
CA SER A 84 12.96 -14.09 1.41
C SER A 84 11.85 -13.10 1.77
N VAL A 85 12.12 -11.82 1.50
CA VAL A 85 11.19 -10.70 1.77
C VAL A 85 11.19 -9.77 0.57
N ALA A 86 9.99 -9.42 0.08
CA ALA A 86 9.81 -8.39 -0.96
C ALA A 86 9.67 -6.99 -0.33
N ILE A 87 10.23 -5.96 -0.99
CA ILE A 87 10.21 -4.58 -0.48
C ILE A 87 9.76 -3.62 -1.58
N ALA A 88 8.80 -2.75 -1.26
CA ALA A 88 8.38 -1.63 -2.08
C ALA A 88 8.30 -0.34 -1.25
N HIS A 89 8.27 0.79 -1.94
CA HIS A 89 8.04 2.10 -1.32
C HIS A 89 7.23 3.01 -2.25
N ASP A 90 6.56 3.99 -1.67
CA ASP A 90 5.89 5.06 -2.39
C ASP A 90 6.83 6.27 -2.64
N SER A 91 6.25 7.43 -2.99
CA SER A 91 6.98 8.66 -3.30
C SER A 91 7.51 9.43 -2.08
N ARG A 92 7.20 8.98 -0.85
CA ARG A 92 7.53 9.72 0.38
C ARG A 92 9.00 9.91 0.60
N ASN A 93 9.34 11.03 1.27
CA ASN A 93 10.70 11.34 1.68
C ASN A 93 11.32 10.18 2.50
N LYS A 94 12.60 9.90 2.30
CA LYS A 94 13.35 8.79 2.90
C LYS A 94 12.87 7.38 2.50
N GLY A 95 11.89 7.20 1.57
CA GLY A 95 11.36 5.89 1.16
C GLY A 95 12.45 4.95 0.64
N VAL A 96 13.29 5.40 -0.29
CA VAL A 96 14.44 4.65 -0.82
C VAL A 96 15.43 4.27 0.28
N LEU A 97 15.75 5.22 1.18
CA LEU A 97 16.68 4.98 2.28
C LEU A 97 16.15 3.88 3.21
N PHE A 98 14.91 3.98 3.65
CA PHE A 98 14.29 3.01 4.55
C PHE A 98 14.18 1.62 3.92
N SER A 99 13.90 1.54 2.61
CA SER A 99 13.88 0.27 1.87
C SER A 99 15.26 -0.39 1.82
N ARG A 100 16.32 0.38 1.54
CA ARG A 100 17.69 -0.12 1.52
C ARG A 100 18.17 -0.56 2.91
N GLU A 101 17.83 0.19 3.96
CA GLU A 101 18.15 -0.18 5.34
C GLU A 101 17.43 -1.46 5.77
N SER A 102 16.17 -1.63 5.37
CA SER A 102 15.46 -2.89 5.58
C SER A 102 16.15 -4.07 4.89
N ALA A 103 16.55 -3.90 3.63
CA ALA A 103 17.29 -4.94 2.91
C ALA A 103 18.65 -5.27 3.54
N ALA A 104 19.37 -4.26 4.03
CA ALA A 104 20.64 -4.41 4.70
C ALA A 104 20.54 -5.24 5.99
N VAL A 105 19.46 -5.03 6.77
CA VAL A 105 19.15 -5.81 7.98
C VAL A 105 18.74 -7.23 7.63
N LEU A 106 17.85 -7.44 6.67
CA LEU A 106 17.43 -8.78 6.24
C LEU A 106 18.62 -9.61 5.76
N ALA A 107 19.47 -9.02 4.91
CA ALA A 107 20.67 -9.67 4.37
C ALA A 107 21.67 -10.08 5.48
N ALA A 108 21.83 -9.26 6.53
CA ALA A 108 22.66 -9.59 7.69
C ALA A 108 22.09 -10.74 8.52
N ASN A 109 20.78 -10.97 8.46
CA ASN A 109 20.09 -12.05 9.17
C ASN A 109 19.85 -13.30 8.30
N GLY A 110 20.51 -13.39 7.13
CA GLY A 110 20.44 -14.56 6.23
C GLY A 110 19.14 -14.65 5.42
N ILE A 111 18.37 -13.56 5.34
CA ILE A 111 17.11 -13.48 4.61
C ILE A 111 17.35 -12.72 3.30
N LYS A 112 16.96 -13.30 2.16
CA LYS A 112 17.09 -12.63 0.88
C LYS A 112 16.08 -11.50 0.74
N ALA A 113 16.55 -10.31 0.34
CA ALA A 113 15.69 -9.17 0.09
C ALA A 113 15.49 -8.94 -1.42
N TYR A 114 14.24 -8.87 -1.87
CA TYR A 114 13.87 -8.48 -3.22
C TYR A 114 13.29 -7.06 -3.18
N LEU A 115 13.92 -6.07 -3.84
CA LEU A 115 13.49 -4.68 -3.81
C LEU A 115 13.04 -4.21 -5.19
N TYR A 116 11.96 -3.46 -5.27
CA TYR A 116 11.72 -2.68 -6.48
C TYR A 116 12.77 -1.56 -6.60
N PRO A 117 13.39 -1.39 -7.78
CA PRO A 117 14.38 -0.33 -8.01
C PRO A 117 13.76 1.06 -8.06
N GLN A 118 12.46 1.14 -8.36
CA GLN A 118 11.64 2.36 -8.38
C GLN A 118 10.49 2.26 -7.39
N LEU A 119 9.84 3.40 -7.13
CA LEU A 119 8.61 3.42 -6.34
C LEU A 119 7.52 2.57 -7.02
N MET A 120 6.77 1.84 -6.21
CA MET A 120 5.71 0.95 -6.69
C MET A 120 4.47 1.01 -5.80
N PRO A 121 3.28 0.79 -6.38
CA PRO A 121 2.04 0.67 -5.62
C PRO A 121 2.08 -0.44 -4.56
N THR A 122 1.41 -0.21 -3.42
CA THR A 122 1.19 -1.23 -2.38
C THR A 122 0.66 -2.57 -2.96
N PRO A 123 -0.32 -2.57 -3.90
CA PRO A 123 -0.76 -3.81 -4.54
C PRO A 123 0.33 -4.55 -5.34
N ALA A 124 1.29 -3.84 -5.90
CA ALA A 124 2.40 -4.48 -6.60
C ALA A 124 3.34 -5.21 -5.62
N LEU A 125 3.50 -4.70 -4.38
CA LEU A 125 4.20 -5.44 -3.33
C LEU A 125 3.45 -6.73 -2.96
N SER A 126 2.14 -6.63 -2.68
CA SER A 126 1.29 -7.78 -2.37
C SER A 126 1.42 -8.88 -3.44
N PHE A 127 1.35 -8.48 -4.71
CA PHE A 127 1.58 -9.39 -5.84
C PHE A 127 2.98 -9.99 -5.84
N ALA A 128 4.03 -9.19 -5.65
CA ALA A 128 5.42 -9.67 -5.66
C ALA A 128 5.69 -10.69 -4.56
N VAL A 129 5.13 -10.50 -3.35
CA VAL A 129 5.25 -11.48 -2.25
C VAL A 129 4.76 -12.85 -2.70
N ARG A 130 3.58 -12.93 -3.31
CA ARG A 130 2.99 -14.20 -3.79
C ARG A 130 3.71 -14.73 -5.03
N HIS A 131 4.01 -13.86 -5.99
CA HIS A 131 4.62 -14.23 -7.27
C HIS A 131 6.06 -14.76 -7.13
N LEU A 132 6.85 -14.14 -6.24
CA LEU A 132 8.21 -14.54 -5.94
C LEU A 132 8.31 -15.55 -4.79
N HIS A 133 7.16 -16.00 -4.25
CA HIS A 133 7.07 -16.92 -3.12
C HIS A 133 7.87 -16.44 -1.90
N CYS A 134 7.79 -15.13 -1.59
CA CYS A 134 8.43 -14.56 -0.42
C CYS A 134 7.70 -14.96 0.86
N ASP A 135 8.46 -15.04 1.98
CA ASP A 135 7.90 -15.37 3.30
C ASP A 135 7.25 -14.16 3.97
N ALA A 136 7.60 -12.95 3.52
CA ALA A 136 7.00 -11.70 3.99
C ALA A 136 7.17 -10.57 2.96
N GLY A 137 6.54 -9.43 3.22
CA GLY A 137 6.71 -8.20 2.47
C GLY A 137 6.86 -6.98 3.37
N ILE A 138 7.50 -5.93 2.85
CA ILE A 138 7.65 -4.62 3.51
C ILE A 138 7.21 -3.54 2.53
N CYS A 139 6.22 -2.72 2.91
CA CYS A 139 5.89 -1.50 2.17
C CYS A 139 6.25 -0.28 2.99
N VAL A 140 7.18 0.53 2.46
CA VAL A 140 7.58 1.79 3.08
C VAL A 140 6.65 2.89 2.59
N THR A 141 5.62 3.19 3.36
CA THR A 141 4.56 4.15 3.04
C THR A 141 3.81 4.62 4.30
N ALA A 142 3.27 5.81 4.25
CA ALA A 142 2.27 6.29 5.19
C ALA A 142 0.92 6.59 4.49
N SER A 143 0.65 5.93 3.34
CA SER A 143 -0.57 6.09 2.55
C SER A 143 -0.84 7.58 2.24
N HIS A 144 -1.98 8.11 2.59
CA HIS A 144 -2.42 9.48 2.34
C HIS A 144 -2.07 10.50 3.45
N ASN A 145 -1.23 10.14 4.43
CA ASN A 145 -0.84 11.09 5.48
C ASN A 145 -0.01 12.26 4.91
N PRO A 146 0.07 13.41 5.61
CA PRO A 146 0.90 14.55 5.21
C PRO A 146 2.37 14.18 4.98
N ALA A 147 3.10 15.05 4.23
CA ALA A 147 4.49 14.85 3.80
C ALA A 147 5.48 14.54 4.93
N LYS A 148 5.25 15.08 6.13
CA LYS A 148 6.12 14.84 7.29
C LYS A 148 6.07 13.41 7.84
N TYR A 149 5.12 12.58 7.41
CA TYR A 149 4.97 11.19 7.84
C TYR A 149 5.62 10.22 6.85
N ASN A 150 6.15 9.13 7.39
CA ASN A 150 6.38 7.89 6.66
C ASN A 150 5.95 6.70 7.53
N GLY A 151 6.02 5.50 6.98
CA GLY A 151 5.63 4.29 7.67
C GLY A 151 6.34 3.05 7.13
N TYR A 152 6.04 1.93 7.76
CA TYR A 152 6.56 0.63 7.45
C TYR A 152 5.42 -0.37 7.68
N LYS A 153 4.83 -0.90 6.62
CA LYS A 153 3.77 -1.92 6.68
C LYS A 153 4.40 -3.30 6.45
N ALA A 154 4.13 -4.27 7.33
CA ALA A 154 4.56 -5.66 7.15
C ALA A 154 3.44 -6.50 6.53
N TYR A 155 3.81 -7.40 5.63
CA TYR A 155 2.93 -8.31 4.89
C TYR A 155 3.34 -9.76 5.14
N GLY A 156 2.36 -10.67 5.21
CA GLY A 156 2.58 -12.10 5.27
C GLY A 156 2.88 -12.71 3.90
N ASN A 157 3.18 -14.00 3.86
CA ASN A 157 3.43 -14.76 2.64
C ASN A 157 2.20 -14.90 1.72
N ASP A 158 1.03 -14.63 2.24
CA ASP A 158 -0.24 -14.53 1.50
C ASP A 158 -0.39 -13.22 0.72
N GLY A 159 0.55 -12.27 0.89
CA GLY A 159 0.51 -10.94 0.29
C GLY A 159 -0.46 -9.98 0.97
N CYS A 160 -1.05 -10.34 2.11
CA CYS A 160 -1.88 -9.46 2.92
C CYS A 160 -1.07 -8.79 4.03
N GLN A 161 -1.47 -7.61 4.45
CA GLN A 161 -0.86 -6.98 5.63
C GLN A 161 -1.07 -7.90 6.84
N VAL A 162 -0.03 -8.10 7.65
CA VAL A 162 -0.06 -9.02 8.79
C VAL A 162 -1.22 -8.72 9.75
N THR A 163 -1.87 -9.79 10.22
CA THR A 163 -2.95 -9.72 11.20
C THR A 163 -2.47 -10.05 12.61
N GLU A 164 -3.36 -9.98 13.59
CA GLU A 164 -3.04 -9.91 15.03
C GLU A 164 -1.99 -10.94 15.49
N GLY A 165 -2.12 -12.22 15.14
CA GLY A 165 -1.19 -13.24 15.62
C GLY A 165 0.26 -13.06 15.14
N MET A 166 0.45 -12.76 13.85
CA MET A 166 1.79 -12.49 13.31
C MET A 166 2.31 -11.12 13.75
N ALA A 167 1.44 -10.11 13.79
CA ALA A 167 1.80 -8.76 14.22
C ALA A 167 2.27 -8.76 15.69
N ASP A 168 1.57 -9.46 16.57
CA ASP A 168 1.94 -9.59 17.99
C ASP A 168 3.28 -10.31 18.17
N GLY A 169 3.51 -11.36 17.40
CA GLY A 169 4.78 -12.07 17.40
C GLY A 169 5.95 -11.20 16.94
N ILE A 170 5.77 -10.43 15.87
CA ILE A 170 6.79 -9.47 15.39
C ILE A 170 7.01 -8.36 16.43
N MET A 171 5.94 -7.84 17.01
CA MET A 171 6.02 -6.79 18.04
C MET A 171 6.80 -7.25 19.27
N ALA A 172 6.57 -8.46 19.74
CA ALA A 172 7.32 -9.04 20.85
C ALA A 172 8.83 -9.15 20.56
N GLU A 173 9.20 -9.52 19.32
CA GLU A 173 10.62 -9.52 18.92
C GLU A 173 11.18 -8.09 18.84
N ILE A 174 10.42 -7.09 18.36
CA ILE A 174 10.85 -5.68 18.33
C ILE A 174 11.07 -5.12 19.72
N GLU A 175 10.14 -5.35 20.65
CA GLU A 175 10.20 -4.84 22.02
C GLU A 175 11.41 -5.38 22.81
N ALA A 176 11.85 -6.60 22.51
CA ALA A 176 13.00 -7.23 23.12
C ALA A 176 14.36 -6.64 22.68
N LEU A 177 14.40 -5.80 21.62
CA LEU A 177 15.63 -5.29 21.03
C LEU A 177 16.04 -3.92 21.59
N ASP A 178 17.33 -3.76 21.83
CA ASP A 178 17.95 -2.44 21.92
C ASP A 178 18.19 -1.87 20.52
N ILE A 179 17.79 -0.61 20.31
CA ILE A 179 17.79 0.04 18.99
C ILE A 179 19.18 0.22 18.38
N PHE A 180 20.24 0.26 19.19
CA PHE A 180 21.62 0.43 18.75
C PHE A 180 22.44 -0.84 18.84
N ALA A 181 22.22 -1.68 19.87
CA ALA A 181 23.09 -2.82 20.16
C ALA A 181 22.68 -4.12 19.47
N ASP A 182 21.37 -4.35 19.26
CA ASP A 182 20.86 -5.66 18.89
C ASP A 182 20.52 -5.79 17.39
N VAL A 183 20.65 -4.70 16.63
CA VAL A 183 20.34 -4.68 15.20
C VAL A 183 21.56 -5.04 14.37
N LYS A 184 21.45 -6.12 13.58
CA LYS A 184 22.48 -6.56 12.64
C LYS A 184 22.24 -5.97 11.27
N LYS A 185 23.25 -5.41 10.64
CA LYS A 185 23.21 -4.95 9.26
C LYS A 185 24.54 -5.17 8.54
N ILE A 186 24.49 -5.28 7.23
CA ILE A 186 25.66 -5.16 6.33
C ILE A 186 25.43 -3.95 5.42
N PRO A 187 26.46 -3.38 4.79
CA PRO A 187 26.26 -2.35 3.78
C PRO A 187 25.32 -2.83 2.66
N PHE A 188 24.39 -1.99 2.23
CA PHE A 188 23.43 -2.36 1.19
C PHE A 188 24.11 -2.78 -0.13
N GLU A 189 25.17 -2.12 -0.53
CA GLU A 189 25.96 -2.46 -1.73
C GLU A 189 26.64 -3.83 -1.59
N GLU A 190 27.04 -4.22 -0.38
CA GLU A 190 27.55 -5.58 -0.10
C GLU A 190 26.43 -6.61 -0.21
N ALA A 191 25.23 -6.28 0.27
CA ALA A 191 24.08 -7.15 0.14
C ALA A 191 23.72 -7.41 -1.34
N LEU A 192 23.77 -6.38 -2.19
CA LEU A 192 23.60 -6.51 -3.64
C LEU A 192 24.72 -7.34 -4.28
N ALA A 193 25.97 -7.00 -4.01
CA ALA A 193 27.12 -7.68 -4.61
C ALA A 193 27.21 -9.17 -4.25
N SER A 194 26.74 -9.55 -3.05
CA SER A 194 26.70 -10.93 -2.58
C SER A 194 25.43 -11.70 -3.01
N GLY A 195 24.49 -11.06 -3.69
CA GLY A 195 23.20 -11.66 -4.08
C GLY A 195 22.21 -11.87 -2.91
N LYS A 196 22.52 -11.34 -1.72
CA LYS A 196 21.61 -11.35 -0.57
C LYS A 196 20.49 -10.30 -0.70
N ALA A 197 20.72 -9.28 -1.50
CA ALA A 197 19.68 -8.37 -1.99
C ALA A 197 19.67 -8.41 -3.52
N GLU A 198 18.48 -8.25 -4.11
CA GLU A 198 18.30 -8.28 -5.57
C GLU A 198 17.18 -7.32 -5.95
N TYR A 199 17.33 -6.63 -7.07
CA TYR A 199 16.27 -5.81 -7.60
C TYR A 199 15.23 -6.66 -8.34
N ILE A 200 13.96 -6.41 -8.06
CA ILE A 200 12.82 -7.00 -8.78
C ILE A 200 12.84 -6.47 -10.20
N GLY A 201 12.85 -7.38 -11.17
CA GLY A 201 12.93 -7.05 -12.58
C GLY A 201 11.58 -6.68 -13.21
N GLU A 202 11.66 -6.21 -14.45
CA GLU A 202 10.50 -5.79 -15.24
C GLU A 202 9.54 -6.97 -15.54
N GLU A 203 10.01 -8.20 -15.53
CA GLU A 203 9.18 -9.39 -15.68
C GLU A 203 8.12 -9.52 -14.59
N THR A 204 8.47 -9.22 -13.33
CA THR A 204 7.52 -9.22 -12.22
C THR A 204 6.52 -8.07 -12.34
N VAL A 205 6.99 -6.89 -12.79
CA VAL A 205 6.10 -5.74 -13.05
C VAL A 205 5.09 -6.08 -14.15
N ASN A 206 5.56 -6.69 -15.25
CA ASN A 206 4.68 -7.10 -16.35
C ASN A 206 3.69 -8.18 -15.91
N ALA A 207 4.12 -9.16 -15.11
CA ALA A 207 3.24 -10.17 -14.54
C ALA A 207 2.15 -9.54 -13.63
N PHE A 208 2.50 -8.51 -12.85
CA PHE A 208 1.52 -7.73 -12.09
C PHE A 208 0.50 -7.04 -13.00
N ILE A 209 0.96 -6.34 -14.05
CA ILE A 209 0.08 -5.68 -15.03
C ILE A 209 -0.81 -6.72 -15.73
N ASP A 210 -0.27 -7.91 -16.06
CA ASP A 210 -1.04 -9.01 -16.65
C ASP A 210 -2.13 -9.53 -15.72
N ALA A 211 -1.81 -9.70 -14.44
CA ALA A 211 -2.76 -10.12 -13.42
C ALA A 211 -3.88 -9.09 -13.23
N VAL A 212 -3.53 -7.79 -13.17
CA VAL A 212 -4.52 -6.70 -13.11
C VAL A 212 -5.42 -6.69 -14.34
N TYR A 213 -4.84 -6.84 -15.53
CA TYR A 213 -5.63 -6.94 -16.77
C TYR A 213 -6.55 -8.18 -16.78
N GLY A 214 -6.09 -9.28 -16.22
CA GLY A 214 -6.82 -10.56 -16.17
C GLY A 214 -8.14 -10.52 -15.39
N VAL A 215 -8.31 -9.55 -14.46
CA VAL A 215 -9.60 -9.36 -13.75
C VAL A 215 -10.63 -8.57 -14.55
N SER A 216 -10.30 -8.15 -15.78
CA SER A 216 -11.23 -7.46 -16.69
C SER A 216 -12.38 -8.40 -17.12
N ILE A 217 -13.63 -7.96 -16.94
CA ILE A 217 -14.80 -8.81 -17.17
C ILE A 217 -15.26 -8.80 -18.61
N LEU A 218 -15.35 -7.63 -19.27
CA LEU A 218 -16.00 -7.51 -20.57
C LEU A 218 -15.12 -7.78 -21.78
N GLY A 219 -13.79 -7.73 -21.65
CA GLY A 219 -12.85 -7.95 -22.76
C GLY A 219 -12.97 -6.97 -23.95
N LYS A 220 -13.74 -5.88 -23.81
CA LYS A 220 -13.95 -4.87 -24.86
C LYS A 220 -13.06 -3.65 -24.60
N PRO A 221 -12.50 -3.01 -25.64
CA PRO A 221 -11.75 -1.75 -25.47
C PRO A 221 -12.63 -0.61 -24.92
N ALA A 222 -12.04 0.23 -24.06
CA ALA A 222 -12.66 1.45 -23.56
C ALA A 222 -12.18 2.68 -24.36
N ASP A 223 -12.23 2.58 -25.69
CA ASP A 223 -11.64 3.52 -26.66
C ASP A 223 -12.37 4.87 -26.78
N ASN A 224 -13.61 4.94 -26.30
CA ASN A 224 -14.40 6.18 -26.30
C ASN A 224 -14.35 6.96 -24.98
N LEU A 225 -13.62 6.47 -23.98
CA LEU A 225 -13.53 7.12 -22.68
C LEU A 225 -12.46 8.22 -22.69
N LYS A 226 -12.86 9.43 -22.32
CA LYS A 226 -11.96 10.56 -22.07
C LYS A 226 -11.70 10.73 -20.59
N LEU A 227 -10.45 10.68 -20.17
CA LEU A 227 -10.05 10.61 -18.78
C LEU A 227 -9.08 11.74 -18.37
N VAL A 228 -9.31 12.33 -17.21
CA VAL A 228 -8.28 13.06 -16.46
C VAL A 228 -7.80 12.16 -15.33
N TYR A 229 -6.48 12.02 -15.17
CA TYR A 229 -5.89 11.20 -14.12
C TYR A 229 -4.91 12.01 -13.25
N THR A 230 -4.97 11.80 -11.93
CA THR A 230 -3.96 12.28 -11.00
C THR A 230 -3.44 11.17 -10.09
N PRO A 231 -2.13 10.92 -10.08
CA PRO A 231 -1.48 10.05 -9.10
C PRO A 231 -1.24 10.74 -7.74
N LEU A 232 -1.65 11.99 -7.54
CA LEU A 232 -1.39 12.81 -6.35
C LEU A 232 0.09 12.78 -5.94
N ASN A 233 1.01 12.95 -6.90
CA ASN A 233 2.46 12.86 -6.73
C ASN A 233 2.95 11.49 -6.17
N GLY A 234 2.13 10.45 -6.29
CA GLY A 234 2.37 9.11 -5.74
C GLY A 234 2.95 8.10 -6.74
N SER A 235 2.84 6.82 -6.39
CA SER A 235 3.43 5.68 -7.10
C SER A 235 2.57 5.15 -8.26
N GLY A 236 1.31 5.58 -8.38
CA GLY A 236 0.35 4.94 -9.28
C GLY A 236 0.59 5.17 -10.77
N LYS A 237 1.25 6.28 -11.16
CA LYS A 237 1.33 6.75 -12.56
C LYS A 237 1.71 5.65 -13.56
N MET A 238 2.81 4.95 -13.31
CA MET A 238 3.34 3.96 -14.24
C MET A 238 2.37 2.79 -14.43
N CYS A 239 1.91 2.18 -13.34
CA CYS A 239 1.02 1.04 -13.40
C CYS A 239 -0.35 1.40 -13.96
N VAL A 240 -0.94 2.51 -13.49
CA VAL A 240 -2.26 2.98 -13.94
C VAL A 240 -2.27 3.26 -15.44
N LEU A 241 -1.29 4.01 -15.95
CA LEU A 241 -1.23 4.34 -17.40
C LEU A 241 -1.02 3.10 -18.25
N ARG A 242 -0.20 2.12 -17.82
CA ARG A 242 -0.03 0.84 -18.53
C ARG A 242 -1.34 0.05 -18.60
N ILE A 243 -2.11 0.01 -17.51
CA ILE A 243 -3.41 -0.66 -17.48
C ILE A 243 -4.44 0.07 -18.35
N LEU A 244 -4.52 1.39 -18.26
CA LEU A 244 -5.41 2.21 -19.05
C LEU A 244 -5.16 2.02 -20.57
N ASP A 245 -3.89 2.04 -20.98
CA ASP A 245 -3.51 1.76 -22.37
C ASP A 245 -3.94 0.35 -22.81
N ARG A 246 -3.71 -0.65 -21.94
CA ARG A 246 -4.00 -2.05 -22.23
C ARG A 246 -5.51 -2.35 -22.38
N ILE A 247 -6.36 -1.64 -21.62
CA ILE A 247 -7.82 -1.74 -21.75
C ILE A 247 -8.38 -0.83 -22.85
N GLY A 248 -7.51 -0.11 -23.56
CA GLY A 248 -7.86 0.65 -24.76
C GLY A 248 -8.22 2.12 -24.52
N VAL A 249 -8.06 2.66 -23.31
CA VAL A 249 -8.26 4.10 -23.07
C VAL A 249 -7.11 4.89 -23.71
N LYS A 250 -7.43 5.77 -24.66
CA LYS A 250 -6.44 6.52 -25.45
C LYS A 250 -6.43 8.03 -25.14
N ASP A 251 -7.56 8.59 -24.72
CA ASP A 251 -7.69 10.01 -24.41
C ASP A 251 -7.51 10.24 -22.90
N ILE A 252 -6.24 10.30 -22.47
CA ILE A 252 -5.86 10.48 -21.07
C ILE A 252 -5.06 11.77 -20.91
N THR A 253 -5.52 12.65 -20.04
CA THR A 253 -4.78 13.85 -19.61
C THR A 253 -4.36 13.68 -18.15
N VAL A 254 -3.06 13.58 -17.90
CA VAL A 254 -2.53 13.53 -16.53
C VAL A 254 -2.40 14.95 -15.99
N VAL A 255 -2.80 15.14 -14.71
CA VAL A 255 -2.69 16.46 -14.04
C VAL A 255 -1.21 16.83 -13.91
N PRO A 256 -0.72 17.89 -14.61
CA PRO A 256 0.73 18.13 -14.73
C PRO A 256 1.44 18.35 -13.40
N GLU A 257 0.83 19.14 -12.49
CA GLU A 257 1.43 19.50 -11.20
C GLU A 257 1.49 18.33 -10.21
N GLN A 258 0.72 17.25 -10.47
CA GLN A 258 0.64 16.07 -9.61
C GLN A 258 1.17 14.80 -10.28
N SER A 259 1.68 14.94 -11.52
CA SER A 259 2.11 13.82 -12.37
C SER A 259 3.38 13.14 -11.88
N GLU A 260 4.37 13.94 -11.45
CA GLU A 260 5.66 13.40 -11.02
C GLU A 260 5.65 13.08 -9.51
N PRO A 261 6.34 12.00 -9.11
CA PRO A 261 6.47 11.65 -7.69
C PRO A 261 7.13 12.78 -6.90
N ASP A 262 6.50 13.20 -5.80
CA ASP A 262 7.08 14.20 -4.89
C ASP A 262 6.57 13.95 -3.46
N GLY A 263 7.48 13.55 -2.56
CA GLY A 263 7.17 13.27 -1.16
C GLY A 263 6.76 14.50 -0.33
N ASN A 264 6.89 15.70 -0.88
CA ASN A 264 6.44 16.94 -0.23
C ASN A 264 4.98 17.29 -0.55
N PHE A 265 4.37 16.64 -1.57
CA PHE A 265 2.98 16.88 -1.98
C PHE A 265 2.63 18.35 -2.11
N PRO A 266 3.33 19.15 -2.95
CA PRO A 266 3.30 20.62 -2.93
C PRO A 266 1.93 21.21 -3.25
N THR A 267 1.08 20.48 -3.96
CA THR A 267 -0.26 20.93 -4.35
C THR A 267 -1.36 20.33 -3.50
N CYS A 268 -1.02 19.43 -2.57
CA CYS A 268 -1.98 18.62 -1.84
C CYS A 268 -1.41 18.17 -0.48
N PRO A 269 -1.48 19.02 0.58
CA PRO A 269 -0.93 18.69 1.90
C PRO A 269 -1.45 17.38 2.50
N TYR A 270 -2.66 16.97 2.10
CA TYR A 270 -3.30 15.69 2.43
C TYR A 270 -3.63 14.97 1.12
N PRO A 271 -2.73 14.11 0.60
CA PRO A 271 -2.91 13.45 -0.70
C PRO A 271 -3.91 12.28 -0.61
N ASN A 272 -5.14 12.59 -0.19
CA ASN A 272 -6.23 11.65 -0.01
C ASN A 272 -7.33 11.90 -1.05
N PRO A 273 -7.62 10.95 -1.96
CA PRO A 273 -8.63 11.09 -2.99
C PRO A 273 -10.07 11.21 -2.46
N GLU A 274 -10.31 11.00 -1.16
CA GLU A 274 -11.58 11.28 -0.49
C GLU A 274 -11.82 12.79 -0.30
N ILE A 275 -10.74 13.57 -0.28
CA ILE A 275 -10.77 15.01 0.04
C ILE A 275 -10.86 15.82 -1.27
N ARG A 276 -11.91 16.66 -1.38
CA ARG A 276 -12.12 17.49 -2.57
C ARG A 276 -10.91 18.38 -2.89
N GLU A 277 -10.26 18.92 -1.87
CA GLU A 277 -9.10 19.79 -1.99
C GLU A 277 -7.92 19.07 -2.66
N ALA A 278 -7.76 17.78 -2.41
CA ALA A 278 -6.73 16.95 -3.07
C ALA A 278 -6.98 16.84 -4.58
N LEU A 279 -8.24 16.79 -4.97
CA LEU A 279 -8.67 16.65 -6.36
C LEU A 279 -8.80 18.01 -7.08
N GLN A 280 -8.59 19.14 -6.40
CA GLN A 280 -8.90 20.47 -6.95
C GLN A 280 -8.18 20.75 -8.26
N LYS A 281 -6.89 20.38 -8.39
CA LYS A 281 -6.12 20.54 -9.64
C LYS A 281 -6.73 19.73 -10.79
N GLY A 282 -7.13 18.50 -10.51
CA GLY A 282 -7.84 17.65 -11.47
C GLY A 282 -9.20 18.22 -11.86
N LEU A 283 -9.99 18.67 -10.89
CA LEU A 283 -11.29 19.29 -11.13
C LEU A 283 -11.18 20.58 -11.96
N ASP A 284 -10.14 21.39 -11.73
CA ASP A 284 -9.90 22.60 -12.53
C ASP A 284 -9.51 22.25 -13.97
N LEU A 285 -8.67 21.22 -14.14
CA LEU A 285 -8.30 20.71 -15.47
C LEU A 285 -9.52 20.14 -16.21
N CYS A 286 -10.46 19.50 -15.51
CA CYS A 286 -11.70 18.98 -16.08
C CYS A 286 -12.57 20.06 -16.74
N LYS A 287 -12.57 21.30 -16.22
CA LYS A 287 -13.31 22.40 -16.84
C LYS A 287 -12.86 22.72 -18.26
N THR A 288 -11.56 22.50 -18.56
CA THR A 288 -10.95 22.74 -19.86
C THR A 288 -10.96 21.49 -20.75
N VAL A 289 -10.53 20.36 -20.19
CA VAL A 289 -10.42 19.08 -20.92
C VAL A 289 -11.78 18.47 -21.22
N LYS A 290 -12.75 18.67 -20.30
CA LYS A 290 -14.11 18.09 -20.36
C LYS A 290 -14.07 16.56 -20.51
N PRO A 291 -13.43 15.84 -19.57
CA PRO A 291 -13.41 14.38 -19.58
C PRO A 291 -14.77 13.81 -19.15
N ASP A 292 -14.98 12.52 -19.40
CA ASP A 292 -16.09 11.77 -18.83
C ASP A 292 -15.86 11.50 -17.34
N LEU A 293 -14.60 11.25 -16.98
CA LEU A 293 -14.16 10.84 -15.63
C LEU A 293 -12.86 11.52 -15.22
N LEU A 294 -12.81 11.98 -13.96
CA LEU A 294 -11.57 12.23 -13.22
C LEU A 294 -11.27 11.01 -12.35
N LEU A 295 -10.08 10.47 -12.47
CA LEU A 295 -9.54 9.38 -11.68
C LEU A 295 -8.39 9.87 -10.81
N ALA A 296 -8.35 9.48 -9.53
CA ALA A 296 -7.28 9.83 -8.63
C ALA A 296 -6.86 8.62 -7.80
N THR A 297 -5.54 8.48 -7.57
CA THR A 297 -4.98 7.48 -6.65
C THR A 297 -4.18 8.16 -5.56
N ASP A 298 -4.19 7.61 -4.34
CA ASP A 298 -3.35 8.10 -3.25
C ASP A 298 -1.87 7.69 -3.45
N PRO A 299 -0.93 8.18 -2.61
CA PRO A 299 0.50 8.00 -2.85
C PRO A 299 0.97 6.55 -2.99
N ASP A 300 0.45 5.61 -2.22
CA ASP A 300 0.77 4.19 -2.33
C ASP A 300 -0.23 3.39 -3.18
N CYS A 301 -1.18 4.11 -3.81
CA CYS A 301 -2.09 3.62 -4.84
C CYS A 301 -2.91 2.39 -4.38
N ASP A 302 -3.33 2.39 -3.11
CA ASP A 302 -4.26 1.42 -2.56
C ASP A 302 -5.69 1.96 -2.43
N ARG A 303 -5.90 3.26 -2.76
CA ARG A 303 -7.20 3.94 -2.83
C ARG A 303 -7.42 4.59 -4.18
N VAL A 304 -8.70 4.62 -4.59
CA VAL A 304 -9.13 5.24 -5.83
C VAL A 304 -10.34 6.13 -5.61
N GLY A 305 -10.19 7.42 -5.89
CA GLY A 305 -11.30 8.39 -5.92
C GLY A 305 -11.66 8.76 -7.35
N ILE A 306 -12.94 9.04 -7.56
CA ILE A 306 -13.44 9.46 -8.87
C ILE A 306 -14.37 10.67 -8.77
N ALA A 307 -14.39 11.46 -9.85
CA ALA A 307 -15.47 12.41 -10.12
C ALA A 307 -16.00 12.18 -11.53
N VAL A 308 -17.32 12.07 -11.64
CA VAL A 308 -18.01 11.82 -12.91
C VAL A 308 -18.62 13.10 -13.47
N ASN A 309 -18.62 13.25 -14.79
CA ASN A 309 -19.25 14.36 -15.46
C ASN A 309 -20.78 14.18 -15.47
N GLN A 310 -21.48 14.99 -14.70
CA GLN A 310 -22.93 15.03 -14.67
C GLN A 310 -23.42 16.37 -15.26
N HIS A 311 -23.79 16.36 -16.53
CA HIS A 311 -24.29 17.55 -17.25
C HIS A 311 -23.32 18.76 -17.22
N GLY A 312 -22.00 18.49 -17.23
CA GLY A 312 -20.96 19.52 -17.23
C GLY A 312 -20.41 19.87 -15.83
N GLU A 313 -20.99 19.32 -14.77
CA GLU A 313 -20.48 19.40 -13.41
C GLU A 313 -19.78 18.09 -13.02
N TYR A 314 -18.67 18.19 -12.28
CA TYR A 314 -17.92 17.03 -11.81
C TYR A 314 -18.31 16.69 -10.38
N VAL A 315 -19.06 15.60 -10.23
CA VAL A 315 -19.57 15.12 -8.94
C VAL A 315 -18.60 14.07 -8.40
N LEU A 316 -18.05 14.34 -7.21
CA LEU A 316 -17.24 13.38 -6.49
C LEU A 316 -18.14 12.27 -5.96
N MET A 317 -17.69 11.03 -6.15
CA MET A 317 -18.39 9.86 -5.64
C MET A 317 -17.72 9.36 -4.37
N THR A 318 -18.53 8.99 -3.40
CA THR A 318 -18.05 8.39 -2.15
C THR A 318 -17.61 6.95 -2.35
N GLY A 319 -16.76 6.43 -1.45
CA GLY A 319 -16.31 5.04 -1.50
C GLY A 319 -17.48 4.04 -1.46
N ASN A 320 -18.53 4.36 -0.70
CA ASN A 320 -19.75 3.55 -0.67
C ASN A 320 -20.48 3.52 -2.01
N GLU A 321 -20.70 4.68 -2.64
CA GLU A 321 -21.37 4.76 -3.94
C GLU A 321 -20.61 3.98 -5.00
N VAL A 322 -19.29 4.15 -5.05
CA VAL A 322 -18.44 3.43 -6.00
C VAL A 322 -18.45 1.91 -5.72
N GLY A 323 -18.31 1.50 -4.45
CA GLY A 323 -18.34 0.09 -4.06
C GLY A 323 -19.62 -0.62 -4.48
N ILE A 324 -20.79 0.04 -4.30
CA ILE A 324 -22.08 -0.48 -4.72
C ILE A 324 -22.18 -0.59 -6.24
N LEU A 325 -21.77 0.46 -6.96
CA LEU A 325 -21.79 0.45 -8.43
C LEU A 325 -20.91 -0.65 -8.98
N LEU A 326 -19.72 -0.84 -8.43
CA LEU A 326 -18.81 -1.92 -8.83
C LEU A 326 -19.41 -3.29 -8.55
N LEU A 327 -19.96 -3.52 -7.35
CA LEU A 327 -20.57 -4.80 -7.01
C LEU A 327 -21.75 -5.14 -7.95
N ASN A 328 -22.61 -4.16 -8.18
CA ASN A 328 -23.74 -4.34 -9.11
C ASN A 328 -23.27 -4.63 -10.55
N PHE A 329 -22.29 -3.88 -11.03
CA PHE A 329 -21.72 -4.06 -12.36
C PHE A 329 -21.10 -5.46 -12.53
N ILE A 330 -20.26 -5.89 -11.55
CA ILE A 330 -19.65 -7.22 -11.57
C ILE A 330 -20.72 -8.32 -11.58
N ALA A 331 -21.71 -8.21 -10.71
CA ALA A 331 -22.78 -9.18 -10.59
C ALA A 331 -23.61 -9.28 -11.87
N GLN A 332 -23.99 -8.13 -12.44
CA GLN A 332 -24.72 -8.06 -13.70
C GLN A 332 -23.93 -8.70 -14.86
N CYS A 333 -22.69 -8.26 -15.07
CA CYS A 333 -21.85 -8.76 -16.16
C CYS A 333 -21.61 -10.28 -16.05
N LYS A 334 -21.25 -10.77 -14.84
CA LYS A 334 -21.05 -12.22 -14.65
C LYS A 334 -22.32 -13.03 -14.86
N THR A 335 -23.49 -12.48 -14.51
CA THR A 335 -24.80 -13.11 -14.78
C THR A 335 -25.07 -13.17 -16.28
N GLU A 336 -24.92 -12.04 -17.00
CA GLU A 336 -25.15 -11.97 -18.44
C GLU A 336 -24.19 -12.88 -19.24
N LEU A 337 -22.94 -13.01 -18.78
CA LEU A 337 -21.93 -13.87 -19.40
C LEU A 337 -22.06 -15.35 -18.97
N GLY A 338 -22.92 -15.69 -18.01
CA GLY A 338 -23.03 -17.03 -17.47
C GLY A 338 -21.78 -17.49 -16.67
N THR A 339 -21.01 -16.54 -16.13
CA THR A 339 -19.77 -16.79 -15.38
C THR A 339 -19.90 -16.48 -13.88
N MET A 340 -21.13 -16.25 -13.40
CA MET A 340 -21.37 -16.09 -11.95
C MET A 340 -21.00 -17.39 -11.23
N PRO A 341 -20.12 -17.35 -10.22
CA PRO A 341 -19.78 -18.55 -9.45
C PRO A 341 -20.99 -19.05 -8.66
N LYS A 342 -20.95 -20.32 -8.29
CA LYS A 342 -21.91 -20.85 -7.34
C LYS A 342 -21.63 -20.27 -5.94
N ASP A 343 -22.68 -19.84 -5.24
CA ASP A 343 -22.60 -19.25 -3.91
C ASP A 343 -21.58 -18.09 -3.83
N PRO A 344 -21.76 -17.02 -4.64
CA PRO A 344 -20.82 -15.91 -4.75
C PRO A 344 -20.73 -15.13 -3.44
N VAL A 345 -19.54 -14.58 -3.15
CA VAL A 345 -19.24 -13.84 -1.92
C VAL A 345 -18.74 -12.43 -2.26
N ALA A 346 -19.28 -11.42 -1.58
CA ALA A 346 -18.70 -10.08 -1.51
C ALA A 346 -18.39 -9.71 -0.06
N VAL A 347 -17.32 -8.96 0.14
CA VAL A 347 -16.84 -8.58 1.48
C VAL A 347 -16.88 -7.08 1.64
N THR A 348 -17.37 -6.59 2.78
CA THR A 348 -17.36 -5.16 3.11
C THR A 348 -17.21 -4.96 4.63
N THR A 349 -17.07 -3.71 5.06
CA THR A 349 -16.89 -3.43 6.49
C THR A 349 -18.22 -3.25 7.24
N ILE A 350 -18.17 -3.33 8.56
CA ILE A 350 -19.34 -3.09 9.43
C ILE A 350 -19.84 -1.64 9.39
N VAL A 351 -19.02 -0.71 8.84
CA VAL A 351 -19.36 0.72 8.70
C VAL A 351 -19.67 1.11 7.25
N SER A 352 -19.51 0.19 6.31
CA SER A 352 -19.93 0.40 4.92
C SER A 352 -21.46 0.30 4.77
N THR A 353 -21.96 0.82 3.66
CA THR A 353 -23.39 0.95 3.40
C THR A 353 -24.17 -0.36 3.38
N ASP A 354 -25.41 -0.34 3.88
CA ASP A 354 -26.36 -1.45 3.83
C ASP A 354 -27.00 -1.68 2.45
N MET A 355 -26.80 -0.78 1.49
CA MET A 355 -27.33 -0.95 0.13
C MET A 355 -26.79 -2.21 -0.57
N VAL A 356 -25.64 -2.74 -0.14
CA VAL A 356 -25.11 -4.03 -0.62
C VAL A 356 -26.11 -5.19 -0.43
N ASN A 357 -26.96 -5.12 0.59
CA ASN A 357 -27.93 -6.17 0.86
C ASN A 357 -29.01 -6.27 -0.22
N GLY A 358 -29.37 -5.13 -0.87
CA GLY A 358 -30.25 -5.11 -2.03
C GLY A 358 -29.67 -5.87 -3.22
N ILE A 359 -28.44 -5.53 -3.59
CA ILE A 359 -27.69 -6.20 -4.68
C ILE A 359 -27.52 -7.68 -4.36
N ALA A 360 -27.14 -8.00 -3.11
CA ALA A 360 -26.95 -9.36 -2.65
C ALA A 360 -28.21 -10.21 -2.85
N LYS A 361 -29.37 -9.64 -2.53
CA LYS A 361 -30.68 -10.30 -2.71
C LYS A 361 -31.00 -10.55 -4.18
N ASP A 362 -30.72 -9.59 -5.05
CA ASP A 362 -31.05 -9.67 -6.47
C ASP A 362 -30.19 -10.71 -7.22
N TYR A 363 -28.93 -10.90 -6.80
CA TYR A 363 -27.97 -11.79 -7.46
C TYR A 363 -27.58 -13.04 -6.64
N GLY A 364 -28.16 -13.23 -5.45
CA GLY A 364 -27.83 -14.39 -4.60
C GLY A 364 -26.42 -14.35 -4.03
N ILE A 365 -25.90 -13.17 -3.68
CA ILE A 365 -24.53 -12.96 -3.18
C ILE A 365 -24.54 -13.05 -1.64
N GLU A 366 -23.63 -13.82 -1.05
CA GLU A 366 -23.33 -13.78 0.38
C GLU A 366 -22.54 -12.50 0.70
N ILE A 367 -23.01 -11.66 1.62
CA ILE A 367 -22.27 -10.51 2.12
C ILE A 367 -21.59 -10.87 3.44
N ARG A 368 -20.25 -10.84 3.44
CA ARG A 368 -19.45 -10.96 4.65
C ARG A 368 -19.03 -9.59 5.14
N ARG A 369 -19.25 -9.29 6.42
CA ARG A 369 -18.88 -8.01 7.04
C ARG A 369 -17.71 -8.20 7.99
N THR A 370 -16.68 -7.38 7.81
CA THR A 370 -15.46 -7.40 8.61
C THR A 370 -15.29 -6.09 9.38
N LEU A 371 -14.29 -6.03 10.25
CA LEU A 371 -13.78 -4.77 10.77
C LEU A 371 -13.15 -3.96 9.62
N THR A 372 -12.98 -2.65 9.79
CA THR A 372 -12.31 -1.78 8.84
C THR A 372 -10.82 -2.13 8.72
N GLY A 373 -10.35 -2.24 7.50
CA GLY A 373 -8.97 -2.56 7.14
C GLY A 373 -8.88 -3.69 6.11
N PHE A 374 -8.20 -3.44 4.99
CA PHE A 374 -8.05 -4.41 3.89
C PHE A 374 -7.49 -5.77 4.32
N LYS A 375 -6.72 -5.82 5.41
CA LYS A 375 -6.23 -7.06 5.97
C LYS A 375 -7.38 -8.04 6.33
N TYR A 376 -8.49 -7.53 6.86
CA TYR A 376 -9.64 -8.36 7.20
C TYR A 376 -10.43 -8.81 5.97
N ILE A 377 -10.42 -8.03 4.90
CA ILE A 377 -10.95 -8.49 3.59
C ILE A 377 -10.03 -9.57 3.03
N GLY A 378 -8.70 -9.39 3.15
CA GLY A 378 -7.71 -10.40 2.78
C GLY A 378 -7.89 -11.72 3.52
N ASP A 379 -8.17 -11.69 4.82
CA ASP A 379 -8.48 -12.90 5.63
C ASP A 379 -9.67 -13.68 5.06
N GLN A 380 -10.70 -12.97 4.53
CA GLN A 380 -11.85 -13.64 3.91
C GLN A 380 -11.51 -14.28 2.57
N ILE A 381 -10.57 -13.69 1.82
CA ILE A 381 -10.04 -14.28 0.58
C ILE A 381 -9.23 -15.53 0.93
N ALA A 382 -8.31 -15.43 1.90
CA ALA A 382 -7.51 -16.56 2.36
C ALA A 382 -8.38 -17.70 2.90
N LEU A 383 -9.48 -17.39 3.57
CA LEU A 383 -10.47 -18.38 4.02
C LEU A 383 -11.09 -19.13 2.83
N LEU A 384 -11.56 -18.39 1.80
CA LEU A 384 -12.11 -19.02 0.59
C LEU A 384 -11.05 -19.85 -0.16
N GLU A 385 -9.80 -19.41 -0.20
CA GLU A 385 -8.67 -20.17 -0.78
C GLU A 385 -8.46 -21.49 0.01
N SER A 386 -8.47 -21.43 1.35
CA SER A 386 -8.31 -22.61 2.21
C SER A 386 -9.46 -23.60 2.11
N GLU A 387 -10.67 -23.11 1.84
CA GLU A 387 -11.86 -23.91 1.56
C GLU A 387 -11.84 -24.53 0.15
N GLY A 388 -10.89 -24.15 -0.71
CA GLY A 388 -10.78 -24.58 -2.10
C GLY A 388 -11.77 -23.90 -3.04
N HIS A 389 -12.32 -22.76 -2.66
CA HIS A 389 -13.36 -22.04 -3.38
C HIS A 389 -13.04 -20.54 -3.61
N PRO A 390 -11.80 -20.18 -4.06
CA PRO A 390 -11.42 -18.78 -4.31
C PRO A 390 -12.28 -18.10 -5.40
N GLU A 391 -12.84 -18.89 -6.32
CA GLU A 391 -13.70 -18.41 -7.40
C GLU A 391 -15.00 -17.75 -6.92
N ARG A 392 -15.42 -18.04 -5.69
CA ARG A 392 -16.62 -17.45 -5.07
C ARG A 392 -16.47 -15.96 -4.80
N TYR A 393 -15.22 -15.48 -4.61
CA TYR A 393 -14.96 -14.09 -4.31
C TYR A 393 -15.21 -13.18 -5.53
N LEU A 394 -16.07 -12.17 -5.36
CA LEU A 394 -16.41 -11.20 -6.41
C LEU A 394 -15.70 -9.86 -6.20
N LEU A 395 -15.91 -9.26 -5.04
CA LEU A 395 -15.43 -7.92 -4.69
C LEU A 395 -15.35 -7.76 -3.17
N GLY A 396 -14.30 -7.08 -2.71
CA GLY A 396 -14.25 -6.49 -1.38
C GLY A 396 -14.10 -4.97 -1.49
N PHE A 397 -14.74 -4.21 -0.61
CA PHE A 397 -14.57 -2.76 -0.59
C PHE A 397 -14.81 -2.16 0.78
N GLU A 398 -14.23 -0.99 0.98
CA GLU A 398 -14.40 -0.15 2.15
C GLU A 398 -14.96 1.21 1.77
N GLU A 399 -15.65 1.85 2.70
CA GLU A 399 -16.11 3.23 2.57
C GLU A 399 -14.94 4.21 2.35
N SER A 400 -13.73 3.83 2.76
CA SER A 400 -12.48 4.59 2.65
C SER A 400 -11.80 4.48 1.29
N TYR A 401 -12.58 4.28 0.21
CA TYR A 401 -12.12 4.32 -1.20
C TYR A 401 -11.16 3.19 -1.61
N GLY A 402 -11.12 2.13 -0.82
CA GLY A 402 -10.38 0.92 -1.17
C GLY A 402 -11.30 -0.13 -1.77
N TYR A 403 -10.84 -0.80 -2.85
CA TYR A 403 -11.60 -1.83 -3.56
C TYR A 403 -10.67 -2.96 -3.96
N LEU A 404 -11.08 -4.19 -3.76
CA LEU A 404 -10.29 -5.38 -4.06
C LEU A 404 -11.11 -6.35 -4.92
N SER A 405 -10.64 -6.64 -6.13
CA SER A 405 -11.28 -7.59 -7.05
C SER A 405 -10.30 -8.66 -7.50
N GLY A 406 -10.77 -9.91 -7.52
CA GLY A 406 -9.89 -11.05 -7.72
C GLY A 406 -8.97 -11.27 -6.51
N GLY A 407 -8.54 -12.47 -6.22
CA GLY A 407 -7.75 -12.80 -5.03
C GLY A 407 -6.34 -12.18 -4.95
N LEU A 408 -5.95 -11.31 -5.87
CA LEU A 408 -4.57 -10.86 -6.03
C LEU A 408 -4.37 -9.37 -6.34
N VAL A 409 -5.44 -8.56 -6.58
CA VAL A 409 -5.23 -7.25 -7.22
C VAL A 409 -6.22 -6.20 -6.77
N THR A 410 -5.70 -5.03 -6.39
CA THR A 410 -6.45 -3.80 -6.16
C THR A 410 -6.94 -3.17 -7.47
N LEU A 411 -8.09 -2.56 -7.43
CA LEU A 411 -8.94 -2.15 -8.52
C LEU A 411 -8.53 -0.89 -9.26
N ILE A 412 -7.81 -1.01 -10.35
CA ILE A 412 -7.77 0.06 -11.36
C ILE A 412 -8.66 -0.27 -12.58
N ASN A 413 -8.89 -1.55 -12.84
CA ASN A 413 -9.59 -2.01 -14.04
C ASN A 413 -11.12 -1.80 -14.07
N PHE A 414 -11.77 -1.60 -12.92
CA PHE A 414 -13.23 -1.58 -12.86
C PHE A 414 -13.87 -0.23 -13.15
N PHE A 415 -13.13 0.86 -12.98
CA PHE A 415 -13.67 2.21 -13.18
C PHE A 415 -13.89 2.60 -14.64
N ILE A 416 -13.48 1.77 -15.59
CA ILE A 416 -13.32 2.20 -16.96
C ILE A 416 -14.23 1.42 -17.95
N ARG A 417 -15.31 0.81 -17.44
CA ARG A 417 -16.25 0.13 -18.35
C ARG A 417 -17.72 0.37 -18.03
#